data_1e7a7b6c47b66e024d723f23b69b0987
#
_entry.id   1e7a7b6c47b66e024d723f23b69b0987
#
_cell.length_a   1.000
_cell.length_b   1.000
_cell.length_c   1.000
_cell.angle_alpha   90.00
_cell.angle_beta   90.00
_cell.angle_gamma   90.00
#
_symmetry.space_group_name_H-M   'P 1'
#
loop_
_entity.id
_entity.type
_entity.pdbx_description
1 polymer ?
#
loop_
_entity_poly.entity_id
_entity_poly.type
_entity_poly.pdbx_seq_one_letter_code
_entity_poly.pdbx_strand_id
1 'polypeptide(L)'
;MIDWPEPFVLRALAAGLGLAIVAAPLGCVIVWRRMAYVGETLAQASLLGVALGLALQINLTLAVVLAAVAAALILIGFGRQKLLALDSVLGLMHHATLALGIVSIALLKGPSVDLLGFLFGDVFAVTQDDLYWIFGGGSLVLALTLWLWRPLVRLSLHGDLATAEGVDPVWPRALFDILLAVTIAVAMKIVGILLVMAFLVVPAVAARPLASTPERMAIYAAVIAILGVIAGIYLSLNFDSPGGPSIVLCMSALAAISLMAAGRMTR
;
A
#
# COMPACT_ATOMS: atom_id res chain seq x y z
N MET A 1 -12.16 24.19 -19.09
CA MET A 1 -12.79 22.88 -19.30
C MET A 1 -11.68 21.96 -19.77
N ILE A 2 -11.31 20.96 -18.98
CA ILE A 2 -10.35 19.95 -19.42
C ILE A 2 -11.12 19.00 -20.34
N ASP A 3 -10.71 18.94 -21.62
CA ASP A 3 -11.30 17.98 -22.56
C ASP A 3 -10.94 16.58 -22.11
N TRP A 4 -11.92 15.87 -21.55
CA TRP A 4 -11.79 14.44 -21.28
C TRP A 4 -11.85 13.66 -22.60
N PRO A 5 -10.89 12.72 -22.87
CA PRO A 5 -9.83 12.19 -22.01
C PRO A 5 -8.43 12.56 -22.49
N GLU A 6 -7.72 13.41 -21.78
CA GLU A 6 -6.29 13.59 -21.99
C GLU A 6 -5.52 12.29 -21.69
N PRO A 7 -4.49 11.91 -22.47
CA PRO A 7 -3.78 10.64 -22.31
C PRO A 7 -3.15 10.42 -20.92
N PHE A 8 -2.73 11.48 -20.23
CA PHE A 8 -2.16 11.40 -18.87
C PHE A 8 -3.25 11.08 -17.84
N VAL A 9 -4.47 11.61 -18.00
CA VAL A 9 -5.61 11.32 -17.10
C VAL A 9 -6.03 9.85 -17.24
N LEU A 10 -6.02 9.32 -18.46
CA LEU A 10 -6.32 7.89 -18.68
C LEU A 10 -5.27 6.99 -18.02
N ARG A 11 -3.97 7.36 -18.12
CA ARG A 11 -2.91 6.61 -17.42
C ARG A 11 -3.05 6.70 -15.90
N ALA A 12 -3.34 7.88 -15.37
CA ALA A 12 -3.59 8.09 -13.95
C ALA A 12 -4.77 7.24 -13.44
N LEU A 13 -5.89 7.24 -14.16
CA LEU A 13 -7.05 6.41 -13.84
C LEU A 13 -6.70 4.92 -13.91
N ALA A 14 -6.08 4.47 -15.01
CA ALA A 14 -5.71 3.06 -15.17
C ALA A 14 -4.79 2.59 -14.04
N ALA A 15 -3.77 3.40 -13.67
CA ALA A 15 -2.85 3.11 -12.59
C ALA A 15 -3.56 3.03 -11.23
N GLY A 16 -4.37 4.04 -10.91
CA GLY A 16 -5.11 4.10 -9.65
C GLY A 16 -6.13 2.97 -9.51
N LEU A 17 -6.86 2.65 -10.58
CA LEU A 17 -7.83 1.54 -10.60
C LEU A 17 -7.15 0.18 -10.48
N GLY A 18 -6.05 -0.04 -11.23
CA GLY A 18 -5.26 -1.27 -11.12
C GLY A 18 -4.74 -1.47 -9.70
N LEU A 19 -4.17 -0.41 -9.11
CA LEU A 19 -3.70 -0.45 -7.73
C LEU A 19 -4.85 -0.69 -6.72
N ALA A 20 -6.01 -0.05 -6.90
CA ALA A 20 -7.17 -0.22 -6.02
C ALA A 20 -7.62 -1.68 -5.92
N ILE A 21 -7.64 -2.40 -7.05
CA ILE A 21 -8.01 -3.82 -7.10
C ILE A 21 -6.99 -4.69 -6.34
N VAL A 22 -5.70 -4.43 -6.54
CA VAL A 22 -4.62 -5.19 -5.88
C VAL A 22 -4.56 -4.88 -4.38
N ALA A 23 -4.71 -3.60 -4.01
CA ALA A 23 -4.59 -3.13 -2.63
C ALA A 23 -5.75 -3.60 -1.74
N ALA A 24 -6.97 -3.76 -2.27
CA ALA A 24 -8.15 -4.07 -1.49
C ALA A 24 -8.05 -5.36 -0.65
N PRO A 25 -7.71 -6.53 -1.22
CA PRO A 25 -7.58 -7.75 -0.41
C PRO A 25 -6.40 -7.68 0.57
N LEU A 26 -5.28 -7.03 0.19
CA LEU A 26 -4.15 -6.83 1.09
C LEU A 26 -4.54 -5.94 2.27
N GLY A 27 -5.25 -4.85 2.03
CA GLY A 27 -5.77 -3.95 3.05
C GLY A 27 -6.69 -4.66 4.06
N CYS A 28 -7.55 -5.57 3.59
CA CYS A 28 -8.39 -6.37 4.47
C CYS A 28 -7.55 -7.24 5.44
N VAL A 29 -6.51 -7.88 4.95
CA VAL A 29 -5.60 -8.68 5.79
C VAL A 29 -4.85 -7.81 6.79
N ILE A 30 -4.38 -6.63 6.36
CA ILE A 30 -3.73 -5.64 7.25
C ILE A 30 -4.66 -5.28 8.42
N VAL A 31 -5.93 -4.96 8.11
CA VAL A 31 -6.94 -4.57 9.12
C VAL A 31 -7.22 -5.72 10.09
N TRP A 32 -7.38 -6.96 9.61
CA TRP A 32 -7.63 -8.12 10.47
C TRP A 32 -6.45 -8.45 11.38
N ARG A 33 -5.23 -8.36 10.83
CA ARG A 33 -3.99 -8.65 11.57
C ARG A 33 -3.49 -7.48 12.41
N ARG A 34 -4.12 -6.30 12.31
CA ARG A 34 -3.70 -5.05 12.97
C ARG A 34 -2.25 -4.67 12.68
N MET A 35 -1.82 -4.84 11.41
CA MET A 35 -0.43 -4.69 10.98
C MET A 35 -0.15 -3.38 10.23
N ALA A 36 -0.87 -2.30 10.52
CA ALA A 36 -0.67 -1.01 9.84
C ALA A 36 0.79 -0.51 9.97
N TYR A 37 1.41 -0.69 11.13
CA TYR A 37 2.80 -0.31 11.39
C TYR A 37 3.82 -1.05 10.50
N VAL A 38 3.58 -2.32 10.18
CA VAL A 38 4.46 -3.09 9.28
C VAL A 38 4.50 -2.46 7.90
N GLY A 39 3.33 -2.16 7.34
CA GLY A 39 3.25 -1.54 6.01
C GLY A 39 3.86 -0.14 5.98
N GLU A 40 3.69 0.64 7.05
CA GLU A 40 4.30 1.98 7.15
C GLU A 40 5.83 1.89 7.20
N THR A 41 6.38 0.93 7.94
CA THR A 41 7.83 0.66 7.97
C THR A 41 8.35 0.27 6.58
N LEU A 42 7.62 -0.57 5.84
CA LEU A 42 7.97 -0.96 4.48
C LEU A 42 7.91 0.23 3.51
N ALA A 43 6.92 1.12 3.66
CA ALA A 43 6.81 2.34 2.88
C ALA A 43 8.01 3.26 3.08
N GLN A 44 8.44 3.46 4.33
CA GLN A 44 9.62 4.28 4.63
C GLN A 44 10.93 3.63 4.13
N ALA A 45 11.04 2.31 4.19
CA ALA A 45 12.17 1.59 3.62
C ALA A 45 12.28 1.76 2.09
N SER A 46 11.16 2.00 1.42
CA SER A 46 11.13 2.29 -0.01
C SER A 46 11.87 3.58 -0.37
N LEU A 47 11.92 4.58 0.52
CA LEU A 47 12.70 5.80 0.33
C LEU A 47 14.22 5.53 0.26
N LEU A 48 14.70 4.57 1.07
CA LEU A 48 16.08 4.11 0.97
C LEU A 48 16.34 3.46 -0.40
N GLY A 49 15.34 2.75 -0.94
CA GLY A 49 15.38 2.20 -2.31
C GLY A 49 15.51 3.29 -3.36
N VAL A 50 14.81 4.42 -3.21
CA VAL A 50 14.97 5.59 -4.09
C VAL A 50 16.40 6.11 -4.02
N ALA A 51 16.96 6.29 -2.83
CA ALA A 51 18.32 6.75 -2.63
C ALA A 51 19.35 5.82 -3.31
N LEU A 52 19.20 4.51 -3.11
CA LEU A 52 20.07 3.50 -3.72
C LEU A 52 19.92 3.45 -5.24
N GLY A 53 18.71 3.55 -5.76
CA GLY A 53 18.44 3.59 -7.21
C GLY A 53 19.13 4.76 -7.90
N LEU A 54 19.07 5.93 -7.27
CA LEU A 54 19.73 7.14 -7.77
C LEU A 54 21.26 7.04 -7.65
N ALA A 55 21.77 6.52 -6.54
CA ALA A 55 23.20 6.35 -6.30
C ALA A 55 23.85 5.38 -7.29
N LEU A 56 23.19 4.26 -7.56
CA LEU A 56 23.68 3.17 -8.41
C LEU A 56 23.30 3.34 -9.89
N GLN A 57 22.49 4.35 -10.21
CA GLN A 57 21.97 4.62 -11.58
C GLN A 57 21.23 3.40 -12.19
N ILE A 58 20.52 2.65 -11.37
CA ILE A 58 19.69 1.52 -11.81
C ILE A 58 18.22 1.92 -11.92
N ASN A 59 17.41 1.05 -12.52
CA ASN A 59 15.97 1.27 -12.62
C ASN A 59 15.37 1.54 -11.23
N LEU A 60 14.76 2.71 -11.06
CA LEU A 60 14.27 3.21 -9.78
C LEU A 60 13.22 2.29 -9.17
N THR A 61 12.26 1.82 -9.98
CA THR A 61 11.21 0.91 -9.53
C THR A 61 11.79 -0.41 -9.00
N LEU A 62 12.79 -0.96 -9.71
CA LEU A 62 13.48 -2.17 -9.27
C LEU A 62 14.22 -1.96 -7.94
N ALA A 63 14.95 -0.84 -7.81
CA ALA A 63 15.67 -0.51 -6.57
C ALA A 63 14.73 -0.39 -5.37
N VAL A 64 13.60 0.27 -5.55
CA VAL A 64 12.57 0.45 -4.53
C VAL A 64 11.94 -0.89 -4.13
N VAL A 65 11.58 -1.73 -5.09
CA VAL A 65 11.05 -3.08 -4.83
C VAL A 65 12.07 -3.92 -4.06
N LEU A 66 13.33 -3.91 -4.47
CA LEU A 66 14.39 -4.67 -3.78
C LEU A 66 14.59 -4.18 -2.34
N ALA A 67 14.59 -2.87 -2.10
CA ALA A 67 14.72 -2.31 -0.76
C ALA A 67 13.53 -2.65 0.13
N ALA A 68 12.31 -2.56 -0.39
CA ALA A 68 11.09 -2.92 0.35
C ALA A 68 11.05 -4.42 0.69
N VAL A 69 11.43 -5.28 -0.26
CA VAL A 69 11.53 -6.73 -0.02
C VAL A 69 12.64 -7.05 0.97
N ALA A 70 13.80 -6.40 0.89
CA ALA A 70 14.88 -6.56 1.87
C ALA A 70 14.41 -6.16 3.28
N ALA A 71 13.69 -5.05 3.41
CA ALA A 71 13.10 -4.63 4.69
C ALA A 71 12.08 -5.66 5.21
N ALA A 72 11.24 -6.22 4.34
CA ALA A 72 10.31 -7.29 4.73
C ALA A 72 11.04 -8.53 5.22
N LEU A 73 12.12 -8.95 4.55
CA LEU A 73 12.94 -10.10 4.98
C LEU A 73 13.63 -9.85 6.34
N ILE A 74 14.10 -8.63 6.56
CA ILE A 74 14.67 -8.21 7.84
C ILE A 74 13.60 -8.29 8.94
N LEU A 75 12.39 -7.77 8.69
CA LEU A 75 11.28 -7.84 9.64
C LEU A 75 10.88 -9.28 9.96
N ILE A 76 10.82 -10.17 8.96
CA ILE A 76 10.55 -11.60 9.15
C ILE A 76 11.61 -12.23 10.04
N GLY A 77 12.88 -11.87 9.84
CA GLY A 77 14.01 -12.34 10.66
C GLY A 77 13.88 -11.88 12.13
N PHE A 78 13.60 -10.58 12.34
CA PHE A 78 13.41 -10.02 13.68
C PHE A 78 12.15 -10.51 14.38
N GLY A 79 11.07 -10.78 13.64
CA GLY A 79 9.82 -11.29 14.20
C GLY A 79 9.94 -12.66 14.90
N ARG A 80 11.06 -13.38 14.68
CA ARG A 80 11.41 -14.63 15.37
C ARG A 80 12.12 -14.42 16.72
N GLN A 81 12.58 -13.20 17.00
CA GLN A 81 13.28 -12.88 18.25
C GLN A 81 12.28 -12.49 19.33
N LYS A 82 12.45 -13.08 20.54
CA LYS A 82 11.59 -12.78 21.70
C LYS A 82 12.12 -11.65 22.61
N LEU A 83 13.26 -11.04 22.23
CA LEU A 83 13.95 -10.04 23.07
C LEU A 83 13.28 -8.69 23.13
N LEU A 84 12.61 -8.26 22.06
CA LEU A 84 11.95 -6.97 21.96
C LEU A 84 10.51 -7.16 21.48
N ALA A 85 9.60 -6.29 21.94
CA ALA A 85 8.27 -6.22 21.38
C ALA A 85 8.35 -5.83 19.88
N LEU A 86 7.57 -6.49 19.04
CA LEU A 86 7.59 -6.26 17.59
C LEU A 86 7.35 -4.78 17.25
N ASP A 87 6.46 -4.09 17.98
CA ASP A 87 6.17 -2.67 17.80
C ASP A 87 7.39 -1.78 18.02
N SER A 88 8.27 -2.14 18.97
CA SER A 88 9.52 -1.39 19.23
C SER A 88 10.52 -1.54 18.08
N VAL A 89 10.62 -2.74 17.51
CA VAL A 89 11.47 -3.00 16.35
C VAL A 89 10.95 -2.27 15.12
N LEU A 90 9.63 -2.31 14.90
CA LEU A 90 8.97 -1.60 13.81
C LEU A 90 9.17 -0.09 13.92
N GLY A 91 8.99 0.49 15.11
CA GLY A 91 9.22 1.92 15.34
C GLY A 91 10.67 2.33 15.08
N LEU A 92 11.64 1.53 15.55
CA LEU A 92 13.05 1.77 15.26
C LEU A 92 13.35 1.72 13.77
N MET A 93 12.91 0.66 13.09
CA MET A 93 13.13 0.49 11.64
C MET A 93 12.47 1.61 10.84
N HIS A 94 11.24 1.98 11.17
CA HIS A 94 10.51 3.07 10.53
C HIS A 94 11.30 4.38 10.53
N HIS A 95 11.73 4.83 11.70
CA HIS A 95 12.46 6.09 11.80
C HIS A 95 13.89 5.99 11.26
N ALA A 96 14.58 4.86 11.45
CA ALA A 96 15.92 4.66 10.94
C ALA A 96 15.96 4.63 9.41
N THR A 97 15.03 3.92 8.75
CA THR A 97 14.98 3.85 7.28
C THR A 97 14.59 5.18 6.66
N LEU A 98 13.65 5.92 7.27
CA LEU A 98 13.29 7.26 6.85
C LEU A 98 14.50 8.20 6.93
N ALA A 99 15.17 8.24 8.08
CA ALA A 99 16.32 9.11 8.29
C ALA A 99 17.47 8.77 7.32
N LEU A 100 17.78 7.47 7.17
CA LEU A 100 18.79 7.01 6.22
C LEU A 100 18.41 7.37 4.78
N GLY A 101 17.15 7.20 4.38
CA GLY A 101 16.69 7.56 3.05
C GLY A 101 16.87 9.05 2.75
N ILE A 102 16.40 9.93 3.64
CA ILE A 102 16.52 11.39 3.49
C ILE A 102 17.99 11.82 3.45
N VAL A 103 18.81 11.35 4.41
CA VAL A 103 20.23 11.70 4.46
C VAL A 103 20.97 11.19 3.22
N SER A 104 20.67 9.97 2.77
CA SER A 104 21.30 9.40 1.58
C SER A 104 20.98 10.23 0.33
N ILE A 105 19.72 10.65 0.16
CA ILE A 105 19.31 11.51 -0.96
C ILE A 105 19.99 12.89 -0.86
N ALA A 106 20.04 13.49 0.33
CA ALA A 106 20.67 14.78 0.54
C ALA A 106 22.20 14.79 0.25
N LEU A 107 22.86 13.64 0.45
CA LEU A 107 24.29 13.47 0.16
C LEU A 107 24.59 13.23 -1.33
N LEU A 108 23.60 12.84 -2.12
CA LEU A 108 23.75 12.66 -3.55
C LEU A 108 23.92 14.04 -4.22
N LYS A 109 25.14 14.32 -4.73
CA LYS A 109 25.45 15.50 -5.52
C LYS A 109 24.91 15.29 -6.94
N GLY A 110 23.62 15.48 -7.16
CA GLY A 110 22.94 15.30 -8.44
C GLY A 110 21.86 16.37 -8.69
N PRO A 111 21.18 16.33 -9.85
CA PRO A 111 20.04 17.20 -10.10
C PRO A 111 19.03 17.07 -8.96
N SER A 112 18.40 18.18 -8.60
CA SER A 112 17.47 18.28 -7.48
C SER A 112 16.42 17.14 -7.53
N VAL A 113 16.55 16.19 -6.62
CA VAL A 113 15.59 15.10 -6.48
C VAL A 113 14.32 15.68 -5.89
N ASP A 114 13.20 15.52 -6.57
CA ASP A 114 11.91 15.95 -6.06
C ASP A 114 11.45 15.02 -4.92
N LEU A 115 11.96 15.30 -3.71
CA LEU A 115 11.55 14.58 -2.49
C LEU A 115 10.05 14.70 -2.21
N LEU A 116 9.45 15.85 -2.54
CA LEU A 116 8.02 16.07 -2.31
C LEU A 116 7.19 15.17 -3.21
N GLY A 117 7.59 14.99 -4.47
CA GLY A 117 6.96 14.04 -5.38
C GLY A 117 7.01 12.60 -4.88
N PHE A 118 8.09 12.16 -4.23
CA PHE A 118 8.14 10.82 -3.62
C PHE A 118 7.31 10.72 -2.34
N LEU A 119 7.26 11.78 -1.53
CA LEU A 119 6.51 11.76 -0.26
C LEU A 119 4.99 11.79 -0.48
N PHE A 120 4.53 12.62 -1.41
CA PHE A 120 3.09 12.81 -1.67
C PHE A 120 2.58 12.05 -2.89
N GLY A 121 3.48 11.55 -3.74
CA GLY A 121 3.15 10.90 -5.00
C GLY A 121 2.73 11.90 -6.08
N ASP A 122 2.82 11.45 -7.32
CA ASP A 122 2.26 12.18 -8.47
C ASP A 122 1.56 11.19 -9.41
N VAL A 123 0.25 11.08 -9.23
CA VAL A 123 -0.57 10.19 -10.03
C VAL A 123 -0.59 10.58 -11.52
N PHE A 124 -0.34 11.84 -11.85
CA PHE A 124 -0.33 12.33 -13.22
C PHE A 124 1.02 12.12 -13.93
N ALA A 125 2.10 11.92 -13.18
CA ALA A 125 3.43 11.60 -13.72
C ALA A 125 3.61 10.09 -14.06
N VAL A 126 2.56 9.28 -13.95
CA VAL A 126 2.61 7.85 -14.27
C VAL A 126 2.97 7.61 -15.73
N THR A 127 4.03 6.84 -15.94
CA THR A 127 4.55 6.45 -17.26
C THR A 127 3.90 5.14 -17.76
N GLN A 128 4.15 4.80 -19.02
CA GLN A 128 3.71 3.49 -19.54
C GLN A 128 4.44 2.33 -18.88
N ASP A 129 5.71 2.49 -18.52
CA ASP A 129 6.48 1.48 -17.81
C ASP A 129 5.90 1.22 -16.41
N ASP A 130 5.42 2.26 -15.73
CA ASP A 130 4.73 2.10 -14.45
C ASP A 130 3.43 1.28 -14.59
N LEU A 131 2.69 1.47 -15.67
CA LEU A 131 1.50 0.65 -15.96
C LEU A 131 1.86 -0.82 -16.14
N TYR A 132 2.98 -1.15 -16.81
CA TYR A 132 3.44 -2.54 -16.92
C TYR A 132 3.77 -3.13 -15.54
N TRP A 133 4.40 -2.39 -14.64
CA TRP A 133 4.64 -2.83 -13.27
C TRP A 133 3.35 -3.02 -12.48
N ILE A 134 2.38 -2.09 -12.62
CA ILE A 134 1.09 -2.16 -11.90
C ILE A 134 0.27 -3.35 -12.40
N PHE A 135 0.10 -3.51 -13.71
CA PHE A 135 -0.73 -4.59 -14.25
C PHE A 135 -0.01 -5.94 -14.25
N GLY A 136 1.27 -5.99 -14.61
CA GLY A 136 2.06 -7.22 -14.60
C GLY A 136 2.39 -7.68 -13.18
N GLY A 137 3.06 -6.84 -12.40
CA GLY A 137 3.39 -7.12 -11.01
C GLY A 137 2.16 -7.21 -10.12
N GLY A 138 1.21 -6.29 -10.28
CA GLY A 138 -0.04 -6.28 -9.52
C GLY A 138 -0.91 -7.50 -9.78
N SER A 139 -1.03 -7.98 -11.01
CA SER A 139 -1.78 -9.21 -11.31
C SER A 139 -1.14 -10.44 -10.64
N LEU A 140 0.20 -10.52 -10.62
CA LEU A 140 0.91 -11.57 -9.91
C LEU A 140 0.67 -11.50 -8.41
N VAL A 141 0.78 -10.29 -7.82
CA VAL A 141 0.50 -10.07 -6.38
C VAL A 141 -0.94 -10.46 -6.07
N LEU A 142 -1.91 -10.04 -6.90
CA LEU A 142 -3.32 -10.37 -6.69
C LEU A 142 -3.55 -11.89 -6.76
N ALA A 143 -2.99 -12.55 -7.77
CA ALA A 143 -3.12 -14.01 -7.93
C ALA A 143 -2.54 -14.76 -6.71
N LEU A 144 -1.35 -14.37 -6.25
CA LEU A 144 -0.72 -14.96 -5.06
C LEU A 144 -1.50 -14.65 -3.78
N THR A 145 -2.03 -13.43 -3.64
CA THR A 145 -2.87 -13.05 -2.50
C THR A 145 -4.17 -13.86 -2.46
N LEU A 146 -4.81 -14.07 -3.60
CA LEU A 146 -6.02 -14.90 -3.72
C LEU A 146 -5.71 -16.38 -3.46
N TRP A 147 -4.56 -16.88 -3.90
CA TRP A 147 -4.12 -18.25 -3.56
C TRP A 147 -3.87 -18.41 -2.06
N LEU A 148 -3.28 -17.40 -1.42
CA LEU A 148 -3.05 -17.35 0.03
C LEU A 148 -4.30 -16.97 0.84
N TRP A 149 -5.42 -16.62 0.19
CA TRP A 149 -6.58 -16.05 0.86
C TRP A 149 -7.08 -16.90 2.02
N ARG A 150 -7.31 -18.19 1.76
CA ARG A 150 -7.82 -19.11 2.79
C ARG A 150 -6.91 -19.25 4.02
N PRO A 151 -5.60 -19.57 3.88
CA PRO A 151 -4.70 -19.61 5.03
C PRO A 151 -4.57 -18.26 5.74
N LEU A 152 -4.52 -17.13 5.01
CA LEU A 152 -4.43 -15.81 5.63
C LEU A 152 -5.67 -15.46 6.45
N VAL A 153 -6.88 -15.74 5.95
CA VAL A 153 -8.14 -15.52 6.67
C VAL A 153 -8.18 -16.37 7.94
N ARG A 154 -7.88 -17.67 7.86
CA ARG A 154 -7.85 -18.57 9.03
C ARG A 154 -6.87 -18.09 10.09
N LEU A 155 -5.64 -17.75 9.70
CA LEU A 155 -4.60 -17.24 10.59
C LEU A 155 -4.92 -15.87 11.19
N SER A 156 -5.74 -15.06 10.51
CA SER A 156 -6.14 -13.73 10.97
C SER A 156 -7.30 -13.77 11.96
N LEU A 157 -8.20 -14.73 11.82
CA LEU A 157 -9.38 -14.88 12.69
C LEU A 157 -9.08 -15.69 13.96
N HIS A 158 -8.47 -16.87 13.80
CA HIS A 158 -8.17 -17.80 14.90
C HIS A 158 -6.83 -18.50 14.66
N GLY A 159 -5.71 -17.80 14.92
CA GLY A 159 -4.36 -18.29 14.62
C GLY A 159 -4.01 -19.60 15.33
N ASP A 160 -4.39 -19.76 16.61
CA ASP A 160 -4.12 -20.97 17.40
C ASP A 160 -4.90 -22.17 16.87
N LEU A 161 -6.17 -21.96 16.48
CA LEU A 161 -7.00 -23.01 15.90
C LEU A 161 -6.49 -23.42 14.51
N ALA A 162 -6.11 -22.45 13.67
CA ALA A 162 -5.54 -22.73 12.36
C ALA A 162 -4.25 -23.56 12.46
N THR A 163 -3.42 -23.27 13.47
CA THR A 163 -2.19 -24.04 13.73
C THR A 163 -2.51 -25.46 14.22
N ALA A 164 -3.53 -25.63 15.07
CA ALA A 164 -4.00 -26.94 15.51
C ALA A 164 -4.57 -27.78 14.34
N GLU A 165 -5.15 -27.14 13.32
CA GLU A 165 -5.62 -27.76 12.08
C GLU A 165 -4.48 -28.05 11.07
N GLY A 166 -3.22 -27.80 11.44
CA GLY A 166 -2.03 -28.10 10.61
C GLY A 166 -1.65 -27.00 9.62
N VAL A 167 -2.20 -25.79 9.74
CA VAL A 167 -1.76 -24.65 8.93
C VAL A 167 -0.46 -24.09 9.51
N ASP A 168 0.65 -24.21 8.76
CA ASP A 168 1.90 -23.55 9.14
C ASP A 168 1.72 -22.04 9.08
N PRO A 169 1.90 -21.29 10.20
CA PRO A 169 1.70 -19.85 10.21
C PRO A 169 2.87 -19.06 9.60
N VAL A 170 4.03 -19.66 9.42
CA VAL A 170 5.27 -18.94 9.10
C VAL A 170 5.29 -18.50 7.65
N TRP A 171 5.14 -19.43 6.72
CA TRP A 171 5.29 -19.13 5.30
C TRP A 171 4.16 -18.25 4.72
N PRO A 172 2.85 -18.39 5.09
CA PRO A 172 1.82 -17.51 4.54
C PRO A 172 1.97 -16.06 5.03
N ARG A 173 2.43 -15.89 6.29
CA ARG A 173 2.72 -14.57 6.85
C ARG A 173 3.92 -13.93 6.14
N ALA A 174 5.01 -14.67 5.99
CA ALA A 174 6.20 -14.17 5.32
C ALA A 174 5.93 -13.78 3.86
N LEU A 175 5.21 -14.64 3.13
CA LEU A 175 4.88 -14.33 1.73
C LEU A 175 3.93 -13.13 1.64
N PHE A 176 2.97 -13.00 2.56
CA PHE A 176 2.10 -11.81 2.63
C PHE A 176 2.91 -10.53 2.85
N ASP A 177 3.89 -10.53 3.77
CA ASP A 177 4.71 -9.37 4.06
C ASP A 177 5.57 -8.96 2.82
N ILE A 178 6.04 -9.94 2.04
CA ILE A 178 6.73 -9.70 0.76
C ILE A 178 5.76 -9.12 -0.29
N LEU A 179 4.56 -9.69 -0.46
CA LEU A 179 3.56 -9.18 -1.39
C LEU A 179 3.14 -7.76 -1.03
N LEU A 180 3.00 -7.48 0.26
CA LEU A 180 2.71 -6.14 0.77
C LEU A 180 3.85 -5.18 0.42
N ALA A 181 5.10 -5.57 0.64
CA ALA A 181 6.28 -4.76 0.30
C ALA A 181 6.33 -4.41 -1.19
N VAL A 182 6.09 -5.38 -2.08
CA VAL A 182 6.04 -5.16 -3.53
C VAL A 182 4.91 -4.20 -3.89
N THR A 183 3.73 -4.39 -3.31
CA THR A 183 2.58 -3.50 -3.58
C THR A 183 2.86 -2.07 -3.13
N ILE A 184 3.42 -1.89 -1.93
CA ILE A 184 3.80 -0.57 -1.40
C ILE A 184 4.84 0.09 -2.31
N ALA A 185 5.86 -0.65 -2.74
CA ALA A 185 6.92 -0.15 -3.60
C ALA A 185 6.39 0.37 -4.96
N VAL A 186 5.40 -0.30 -5.53
CA VAL A 186 4.75 0.15 -6.77
C VAL A 186 3.78 1.30 -6.51
N ALA A 187 3.02 1.24 -5.41
CA ALA A 187 2.01 2.23 -5.06
C ALA A 187 2.60 3.59 -4.67
N MET A 188 3.81 3.62 -4.10
CA MET A 188 4.42 4.86 -3.61
C MET A 188 4.60 5.93 -4.69
N LYS A 189 4.82 5.54 -5.95
CA LYS A 189 4.92 6.49 -7.06
C LYS A 189 3.62 7.23 -7.33
N ILE A 190 2.48 6.57 -7.13
CA ILE A 190 1.15 7.08 -7.44
C ILE A 190 0.62 7.93 -6.29
N VAL A 191 0.67 7.38 -5.08
CA VAL A 191 0.01 7.95 -3.90
C VAL A 191 1.01 8.62 -2.96
N GLY A 192 2.28 8.27 -3.07
CA GLY A 192 3.34 8.75 -2.18
C GLY A 192 3.55 7.87 -0.95
N ILE A 193 4.78 7.95 -0.40
CA ILE A 193 5.19 7.13 0.75
C ILE A 193 4.31 7.40 1.98
N LEU A 194 3.95 8.66 2.22
CA LEU A 194 3.16 9.06 3.39
C LEU A 194 1.71 8.59 3.34
N LEU A 195 1.17 8.39 2.13
CA LEU A 195 -0.26 8.13 1.94
C LEU A 195 -0.57 6.70 1.49
N VAL A 196 0.46 5.92 1.11
CA VAL A 196 0.26 4.56 0.58
C VAL A 196 -0.46 3.65 1.57
N MET A 197 -0.16 3.78 2.86
CA MET A 197 -0.87 2.99 3.89
C MET A 197 -2.31 3.41 4.07
N ALA A 198 -2.61 4.70 3.98
CA ALA A 198 -4.00 5.17 3.98
C ALA A 198 -4.75 4.60 2.77
N PHE A 199 -4.13 4.60 1.58
CA PHE A 199 -4.71 4.03 0.37
C PHE A 199 -5.05 2.53 0.52
N LEU A 200 -4.21 1.73 1.21
CA LEU A 200 -4.48 0.32 1.48
C LEU A 200 -5.54 0.13 2.59
N VAL A 201 -5.41 0.85 3.70
CA VAL A 201 -6.17 0.58 4.92
C VAL A 201 -7.57 1.22 4.91
N VAL A 202 -7.69 2.46 4.42
CA VAL A 202 -8.95 3.22 4.51
C VAL A 202 -10.12 2.52 3.82
N PRO A 203 -10.00 2.01 2.57
CA PRO A 203 -11.10 1.29 1.93
C PRO A 203 -11.49 0.00 2.67
N ALA A 204 -10.50 -0.71 3.24
CA ALA A 204 -10.75 -1.93 3.99
C ALA A 204 -11.48 -1.64 5.32
N VAL A 205 -11.11 -0.57 6.02
CA VAL A 205 -11.82 -0.11 7.23
C VAL A 205 -13.25 0.30 6.89
N ALA A 206 -13.45 1.02 5.79
CA ALA A 206 -14.78 1.43 5.31
C ALA A 206 -15.66 0.22 4.94
N ALA A 207 -15.08 -0.82 4.36
CA ALA A 207 -15.80 -2.02 3.96
C ALA A 207 -16.19 -2.93 5.14
N ARG A 208 -15.44 -2.86 6.24
CA ARG A 208 -15.61 -3.78 7.39
C ARG A 208 -17.03 -3.84 7.96
N PRO A 209 -17.70 -2.71 8.26
CA PRO A 209 -19.06 -2.73 8.83
C PRO A 209 -20.13 -3.14 7.82
N LEU A 210 -19.85 -3.06 6.51
CA LEU A 210 -20.78 -3.39 5.44
C LEU A 210 -20.75 -4.89 5.07
N ALA A 211 -19.69 -5.59 5.49
CA ALA A 211 -19.41 -6.95 5.06
C ALA A 211 -19.69 -7.98 6.13
N SER A 212 -20.39 -9.05 5.75
CA SER A 212 -20.67 -10.23 6.61
C SER A 212 -19.65 -11.35 6.40
N THR A 213 -18.90 -11.35 5.30
CA THR A 213 -17.87 -12.35 4.99
C THR A 213 -16.55 -11.69 4.56
N PRO A 214 -15.41 -12.38 4.74
CA PRO A 214 -14.10 -11.86 4.30
C PRO A 214 -14.06 -11.48 2.81
N GLU A 215 -14.69 -12.29 1.95
CA GLU A 215 -14.72 -12.08 0.51
C GLU A 215 -15.53 -10.81 0.15
N ARG A 216 -16.68 -10.62 0.80
CA ARG A 216 -17.50 -9.41 0.62
C ARG A 216 -16.74 -8.17 1.08
N MET A 217 -15.97 -8.28 2.16
CA MET A 217 -15.15 -7.17 2.63
C MET A 217 -14.10 -6.77 1.58
N ALA A 218 -13.43 -7.73 0.95
CA ALA A 218 -12.47 -7.44 -0.11
C ALA A 218 -13.12 -6.79 -1.34
N ILE A 219 -14.32 -7.27 -1.75
CA ILE A 219 -15.06 -6.68 -2.86
C ILE A 219 -15.51 -5.25 -2.53
N TYR A 220 -16.09 -5.01 -1.36
CA TYR A 220 -16.52 -3.67 -0.96
C TYR A 220 -15.33 -2.71 -0.79
N ALA A 221 -14.19 -3.19 -0.28
CA ALA A 221 -12.98 -2.41 -0.21
C ALA A 221 -12.48 -2.01 -1.61
N ALA A 222 -12.51 -2.93 -2.58
CA ALA A 222 -12.16 -2.63 -3.96
C ALA A 222 -13.09 -1.57 -4.57
N VAL A 223 -14.40 -1.72 -4.38
CA VAL A 223 -15.39 -0.74 -4.88
C VAL A 223 -15.16 0.64 -4.27
N ILE A 224 -14.95 0.73 -2.95
CA ILE A 224 -14.69 2.00 -2.26
C ILE A 224 -13.38 2.61 -2.73
N ALA A 225 -12.33 1.81 -2.93
CA ALA A 225 -11.05 2.28 -3.45
C ALA A 225 -11.19 2.82 -4.88
N ILE A 226 -11.89 2.12 -5.76
CA ILE A 226 -12.20 2.54 -7.14
C ILE A 226 -12.95 3.87 -7.14
N LEU A 227 -14.02 3.99 -6.35
CA LEU A 227 -14.78 5.22 -6.24
C LEU A 227 -13.95 6.39 -5.70
N GLY A 228 -13.09 6.10 -4.71
CA GLY A 228 -12.16 7.07 -4.14
C GLY A 228 -11.11 7.56 -5.14
N VAL A 229 -10.58 6.66 -5.98
CA VAL A 229 -9.65 7.03 -7.07
C VAL A 229 -10.32 7.93 -8.09
N ILE A 230 -11.50 7.55 -8.58
CA ILE A 230 -12.25 8.33 -9.58
C ILE A 230 -12.58 9.71 -9.02
N ALA A 231 -13.16 9.76 -7.80
CA ALA A 231 -13.53 11.01 -7.16
C ALA A 231 -12.30 11.88 -6.84
N GLY A 232 -11.20 11.27 -6.39
CA GLY A 232 -9.97 11.98 -6.05
C GLY A 232 -9.26 12.58 -7.26
N ILE A 233 -9.19 11.85 -8.38
CA ILE A 233 -8.64 12.37 -9.62
C ILE A 233 -9.52 13.50 -10.15
N TYR A 234 -10.84 13.33 -10.11
CA TYR A 234 -11.77 14.38 -10.50
C TYR A 234 -11.60 15.65 -9.62
N LEU A 235 -11.49 15.47 -8.31
CA LEU A 235 -11.25 16.57 -7.36
C LEU A 235 -9.93 17.29 -7.69
N SER A 236 -8.86 16.52 -7.88
CA SER A 236 -7.53 17.03 -8.17
C SER A 236 -7.50 17.88 -9.44
N LEU A 237 -8.14 17.43 -10.51
CA LEU A 237 -8.21 18.15 -11.79
C LEU A 237 -9.02 19.43 -11.72
N ASN A 238 -10.09 19.49 -10.90
CA ASN A 238 -10.95 20.68 -10.81
C ASN A 238 -10.42 21.74 -9.84
N PHE A 239 -9.61 21.34 -8.85
CA PHE A 239 -9.13 22.24 -7.79
C PHE A 239 -7.60 22.42 -7.81
N ASP A 240 -6.91 21.92 -8.84
CA ASP A 240 -5.44 21.97 -8.98
C ASP A 240 -4.73 21.48 -7.70
N SER A 241 -5.30 20.42 -7.07
CA SER A 241 -4.78 19.86 -5.83
C SER A 241 -3.90 18.61 -6.07
N PRO A 242 -2.97 18.28 -5.16
CA PRO A 242 -2.12 17.10 -5.32
C PRO A 242 -2.95 15.81 -5.43
N GLY A 243 -2.67 14.99 -6.45
CA GLY A 243 -3.51 13.82 -6.79
C GLY A 243 -3.57 12.75 -5.69
N GLY A 244 -2.42 12.38 -5.10
CA GLY A 244 -2.36 11.40 -4.01
C GLY A 244 -3.21 11.78 -2.80
N PRO A 245 -2.98 12.96 -2.19
CA PRO A 245 -3.81 13.47 -1.09
C PRO A 245 -5.28 13.55 -1.43
N SER A 246 -5.65 13.98 -2.65
CA SER A 246 -7.05 14.08 -3.07
C SER A 246 -7.76 12.72 -3.13
N ILE A 247 -7.06 11.69 -3.61
CA ILE A 247 -7.58 10.30 -3.61
C ILE A 247 -7.83 9.82 -2.19
N VAL A 248 -6.85 9.98 -1.30
CA VAL A 248 -6.97 9.53 0.11
C VAL A 248 -8.06 10.32 0.84
N LEU A 249 -8.21 11.61 0.58
CA LEU A 249 -9.29 12.43 1.14
C LEU A 249 -10.66 11.91 0.73
N CYS A 250 -10.87 11.61 -0.55
CA CYS A 250 -12.12 11.05 -1.05
C CYS A 250 -12.41 9.67 -0.45
N MET A 251 -11.41 8.79 -0.36
CA MET A 251 -11.54 7.50 0.32
C MET A 251 -11.91 7.66 1.80
N SER A 252 -11.29 8.63 2.49
CA SER A 252 -11.56 8.91 3.90
C SER A 252 -12.99 9.45 4.11
N ALA A 253 -13.48 10.29 3.21
CA ALA A 253 -14.86 10.75 3.23
C ALA A 253 -15.85 9.60 3.04
N LEU A 254 -15.61 8.71 2.08
CA LEU A 254 -16.40 7.49 1.88
C LEU A 254 -16.38 6.58 3.11
N ALA A 255 -15.21 6.44 3.76
CA ALA A 255 -15.08 5.67 5.00
C ALA A 255 -15.90 6.28 6.14
N ALA A 256 -15.83 7.60 6.33
CA ALA A 256 -16.62 8.30 7.33
C ALA A 256 -18.13 8.09 7.12
N ILE A 257 -18.61 8.19 5.87
CA ILE A 257 -20.01 7.94 5.52
C ILE A 257 -20.41 6.50 5.85
N SER A 258 -19.57 5.52 5.47
CA SER A 258 -19.82 4.10 5.75
C SER A 258 -19.92 3.82 7.26
N LEU A 259 -19.00 4.34 8.05
CA LEU A 259 -18.96 4.15 9.51
C LEU A 259 -20.17 4.82 10.19
N MET A 260 -20.56 6.02 9.76
CA MET A 260 -21.75 6.69 10.28
C MET A 260 -23.05 5.96 9.94
N ALA A 261 -23.16 5.41 8.73
CA ALA A 261 -24.32 4.61 8.32
C ALA A 261 -24.41 3.31 9.15
N ALA A 262 -23.30 2.63 9.35
CA ALA A 262 -23.27 1.41 10.16
C ALA A 262 -23.61 1.65 11.65
N GLY A 263 -23.12 2.77 12.23
CA GLY A 263 -23.43 3.12 13.63
C GLY A 263 -24.91 3.45 13.86
N ARG A 264 -25.67 3.76 12.80
CA ARG A 264 -27.14 3.95 12.88
C ARG A 264 -27.91 2.63 12.80
N MET A 265 -27.35 1.60 12.16
CA MET A 265 -28.00 0.27 12.04
C MET A 265 -27.84 -0.57 13.32
N THR A 266 -26.88 -0.25 14.19
CA THR A 266 -26.61 -0.97 15.45
C THR A 266 -27.34 -0.36 16.66
N ARG A 267 -28.06 0.75 16.49
CA ARG A 267 -28.97 1.35 17.47
C ARG A 267 -30.42 1.01 17.15
#